data_e1db420ff61b9c1ed84fff899e46b7c7
#
_entry.id   e1db420ff61b9c1ed84fff899e46b7c7
#
_cell.length_a   1.000
_cell.length_b   1.000
_cell.length_c   1.000
_cell.angle_alpha   90.00
_cell.angle_beta   90.00
_cell.angle_gamma   90.00
#
_symmetry.space_group_name_H-M   'P 1'
#
loop_
_entity.id
_entity.type
_entity.pdbx_description
1 polymer ?
#
loop_
_entity_poly.entity_id
_entity_poly.type
_entity_poly.pdbx_seq_one_letter_code
_entity_poly.pdbx_strand_id
1 'polypeptide(L)'
;MLESKRILHRTRNLNLKEVAAVLFLLMPVAAGAQISLSSAVDLAEKNSPSVRGAAANVQRATAAWQETKDAYIPNFVVGLSPGYAYGFPLGYPSFFNANAQSLVLSWSQRDYIRAARQGINSANLNLKDVQQQVAFDVALAYVELDHDLKEIAALEEEKGYAESLVQIEHDRVQAGVDPHIAELQAELAAAQVDEKRTHLENDADVMRERLAQLTGLPSVGLTTVCSSIPAPPSANSIESGGQTAQDNPGVSAAYANAKSKWYAALGDAKQNYRPMAVFGGQYSLFEKTPGYTEYFPHFQYNNVELGVQLTFPFFDATRRAKARESTADAAHAQADADAALNILSEQTLTLRGSLRELVAQHRVAQVNGELAQEQLKTIETELTSGSGIPNAPSISPTQAQRAHIEERERYEDVIDADFSFIKAELNLLRATGQLDAWVRSSLK
;
A
#
# COMPACT_ATOMS: atom_id res chain seq x y z
N MET A 1 -19.61 -64.16 18.16
CA MET A 1 -19.31 -65.17 17.15
C MET A 1 -18.89 -64.42 15.92
N LEU A 2 -17.56 -64.29 15.80
CA LEU A 2 -16.76 -64.77 14.68
C LEU A 2 -17.16 -64.17 13.32
N GLU A 3 -16.45 -63.19 12.78
CA GLU A 3 -15.32 -63.44 11.90
C GLU A 3 -14.35 -62.22 11.84
N SER A 4 -13.17 -62.51 12.37
CA SER A 4 -11.94 -61.82 12.21
C SER A 4 -11.19 -62.46 11.04
N LYS A 5 -10.45 -61.66 10.29
CA LYS A 5 -9.24 -62.00 9.57
C LYS A 5 -9.19 -61.66 8.08
N ARG A 6 -8.24 -60.80 7.81
CA ARG A 6 -7.16 -60.79 6.80
C ARG A 6 -7.15 -59.58 5.91
N ILE A 7 -6.43 -58.57 6.33
CA ILE A 7 -5.68 -57.76 5.37
C ILE A 7 -4.19 -57.92 5.70
N LEU A 8 -3.58 -58.81 4.96
CA LEU A 8 -2.15 -59.11 4.98
C LEU A 8 -1.37 -57.97 4.31
N HIS A 9 -0.31 -57.56 4.98
CA HIS A 9 0.86 -56.87 4.49
C HIS A 9 1.17 -57.15 3.00
N ARG A 10 1.17 -56.03 2.23
CA ARG A 10 1.91 -55.93 0.99
C ARG A 10 2.91 -54.81 1.14
N THR A 11 4.00 -55.08 1.87
CA THR A 11 5.23 -54.26 1.85
C THR A 11 5.83 -54.37 0.46
N ARG A 12 5.53 -53.39 -0.39
CA ARG A 12 6.17 -53.23 -1.68
C ARG A 12 7.57 -52.67 -1.37
N ASN A 13 8.60 -53.48 -1.60
CA ASN A 13 9.99 -53.07 -1.57
C ASN A 13 10.16 -51.94 -2.61
N LEU A 14 10.11 -50.69 -2.16
CA LEU A 14 10.49 -49.54 -2.98
C LEU A 14 11.99 -49.65 -3.23
N ASN A 15 12.39 -49.88 -4.46
CA ASN A 15 13.77 -49.88 -4.90
C ASN A 15 14.43 -48.54 -4.51
N LEU A 16 15.59 -48.61 -3.89
CA LEU A 16 16.39 -47.42 -3.48
C LEU A 16 16.62 -46.45 -4.63
N LYS A 17 16.58 -46.94 -5.88
CA LYS A 17 16.67 -46.12 -7.11
C LYS A 17 15.39 -45.30 -7.39
N GLU A 18 14.19 -45.81 -7.04
CA GLU A 18 12.93 -45.06 -7.20
C GLU A 18 12.78 -44.00 -6.11
N VAL A 19 13.25 -44.28 -4.89
CA VAL A 19 13.30 -43.31 -3.79
C VAL A 19 14.31 -42.19 -4.10
N ALA A 20 15.48 -42.54 -4.65
CA ALA A 20 16.46 -41.55 -5.09
C ALA A 20 15.96 -40.67 -6.25
N ALA A 21 15.19 -41.23 -7.20
CA ALA A 21 14.60 -40.48 -8.30
C ALA A 21 13.50 -39.54 -7.84
N VAL A 22 12.68 -39.92 -6.86
CA VAL A 22 11.66 -39.06 -6.25
C VAL A 22 12.31 -37.97 -5.39
N LEU A 23 13.40 -38.24 -4.69
CA LEU A 23 14.16 -37.26 -3.92
C LEU A 23 14.86 -36.22 -4.83
N PHE A 24 15.30 -36.66 -6.01
CA PHE A 24 15.93 -35.75 -7.00
C PHE A 24 14.91 -34.82 -7.71
N LEU A 25 13.64 -35.26 -7.82
CA LEU A 25 12.53 -34.42 -8.35
C LEU A 25 12.00 -33.41 -7.31
N LEU A 26 12.36 -33.55 -6.04
CA LEU A 26 11.98 -32.68 -4.94
C LEU A 26 13.10 -31.69 -4.54
N MET A 27 14.24 -31.69 -5.22
CA MET A 27 15.18 -30.58 -5.05
C MET A 27 14.52 -29.30 -5.65
N PRO A 28 14.20 -28.29 -4.84
CA PRO A 28 13.86 -27.00 -5.41
C PRO A 28 15.10 -26.54 -6.16
N VAL A 29 15.01 -26.52 -7.48
CA VAL A 29 15.91 -25.71 -8.28
C VAL A 29 15.72 -24.31 -7.71
N ALA A 30 16.73 -23.77 -7.06
CA ALA A 30 16.82 -22.37 -6.71
C ALA A 30 16.97 -21.60 -8.02
N ALA A 31 15.93 -21.64 -8.87
CA ALA A 31 15.76 -20.73 -9.96
C ALA A 31 15.53 -19.39 -9.30
N GLY A 32 16.48 -18.49 -9.40
CA GLY A 32 16.29 -17.10 -9.00
C GLY A 32 14.94 -16.64 -9.54
N ALA A 33 14.02 -16.27 -8.66
CA ALA A 33 12.68 -15.87 -9.05
C ALA A 33 12.78 -14.46 -9.67
N GLN A 34 13.04 -14.41 -10.97
CA GLN A 34 12.94 -13.17 -11.72
C GLN A 34 11.48 -12.76 -11.79
N ILE A 35 11.14 -11.63 -11.22
CA ILE A 35 9.79 -11.08 -11.24
C ILE A 35 9.74 -9.79 -12.06
N SER A 36 8.73 -9.63 -12.91
CA SER A 36 8.47 -8.36 -13.59
C SER A 36 7.80 -7.36 -12.63
N LEU A 37 8.00 -6.05 -12.86
CA LEU A 37 7.41 -4.99 -12.05
C LEU A 37 5.88 -5.13 -11.96
N SER A 38 5.20 -5.37 -13.08
CA SER A 38 3.75 -5.54 -13.11
C SER A 38 3.27 -6.74 -12.29
N SER A 39 3.99 -7.88 -12.38
CA SER A 39 3.66 -9.06 -11.58
C SER A 39 3.88 -8.83 -10.08
N ALA A 40 4.92 -8.09 -9.71
CA ALA A 40 5.20 -7.73 -8.32
C ALA A 40 4.08 -6.87 -7.74
N VAL A 41 3.61 -5.86 -8.50
CA VAL A 41 2.49 -4.99 -8.10
C VAL A 41 1.20 -5.80 -7.97
N ASP A 42 0.86 -6.64 -8.96
CA ASP A 42 -0.37 -7.47 -8.92
C ASP A 42 -0.38 -8.45 -7.72
N LEU A 43 0.77 -9.03 -7.37
CA LEU A 43 0.89 -9.90 -6.20
C LEU A 43 0.75 -9.11 -4.90
N ALA A 44 1.35 -7.93 -4.81
CA ALA A 44 1.27 -7.09 -3.64
C ALA A 44 -0.15 -6.57 -3.40
N GLU A 45 -0.86 -6.14 -4.44
CA GLU A 45 -2.26 -5.74 -4.31
C GLU A 45 -3.16 -6.86 -3.77
N LYS A 46 -2.88 -8.11 -4.13
CA LYS A 46 -3.63 -9.29 -3.64
C LYS A 46 -3.26 -9.68 -2.21
N ASN A 47 -1.97 -9.61 -1.88
CA ASN A 47 -1.42 -10.15 -0.63
C ASN A 47 -1.30 -9.10 0.48
N SER A 48 -1.28 -7.80 0.16
CA SER A 48 -1.05 -6.73 1.13
C SER A 48 -2.11 -6.71 2.25
N PRO A 49 -1.68 -6.69 3.51
CA PRO A 49 -2.58 -6.50 4.66
C PRO A 49 -3.32 -5.17 4.61
N SER A 50 -2.68 -4.11 4.08
CA SER A 50 -3.25 -2.76 3.96
C SER A 50 -4.44 -2.76 3.01
N VAL A 51 -4.32 -3.41 1.84
CA VAL A 51 -5.42 -3.55 0.87
C VAL A 51 -6.56 -4.37 1.45
N ARG A 52 -6.25 -5.50 2.12
CA ARG A 52 -7.27 -6.31 2.81
C ARG A 52 -8.00 -5.52 3.90
N GLY A 53 -7.27 -4.70 4.68
CA GLY A 53 -7.86 -3.80 5.67
C GLY A 53 -8.78 -2.77 5.05
N ALA A 54 -8.37 -2.14 3.94
CA ALA A 54 -9.20 -1.18 3.21
C ALA A 54 -10.44 -1.85 2.59
N ALA A 55 -10.32 -3.07 2.05
CA ALA A 55 -11.46 -3.85 1.56
C ALA A 55 -12.45 -4.22 2.68
N ALA A 56 -11.94 -4.58 3.86
CA ALA A 56 -12.79 -4.80 5.05
C ALA A 56 -13.53 -3.51 5.48
N ASN A 57 -12.90 -2.33 5.35
CA ASN A 57 -13.56 -1.05 5.60
C ASN A 57 -14.72 -0.79 4.60
N VAL A 58 -14.58 -1.20 3.33
CA VAL A 58 -15.70 -1.14 2.36
C VAL A 58 -16.84 -2.05 2.79
N GLN A 59 -16.55 -3.28 3.23
CA GLN A 59 -17.56 -4.19 3.75
C GLN A 59 -18.26 -3.61 4.99
N ARG A 60 -17.50 -3.03 5.92
CA ARG A 60 -18.05 -2.34 7.11
C ARG A 60 -18.96 -1.18 6.71
N ALA A 61 -18.55 -0.33 5.76
CA ALA A 61 -19.37 0.78 5.28
C ALA A 61 -20.66 0.28 4.60
N THR A 62 -20.57 -0.83 3.87
CA THR A 62 -21.73 -1.46 3.23
C THR A 62 -22.70 -2.04 4.26
N ALA A 63 -22.19 -2.69 5.30
CA ALA A 63 -23.00 -3.18 6.41
C ALA A 63 -23.70 -2.03 7.18
N ALA A 64 -22.98 -0.94 7.45
CA ALA A 64 -23.55 0.25 8.07
C ALA A 64 -24.64 0.91 7.21
N TRP A 65 -24.50 0.89 5.90
CA TRP A 65 -25.57 1.35 5.00
C TRP A 65 -26.78 0.41 5.05
N GLN A 66 -26.58 -0.90 5.05
CA GLN A 66 -27.66 -1.88 5.21
C GLN A 66 -28.36 -1.68 6.55
N GLU A 67 -27.64 -1.61 7.67
CA GLU A 67 -28.19 -1.32 8.99
C GLU A 67 -29.07 -0.05 8.98
N THR A 68 -28.57 1.03 8.37
CA THR A 68 -29.31 2.29 8.27
C THR A 68 -30.61 2.13 7.44
N LYS A 69 -30.56 1.33 6.38
CA LYS A 69 -31.73 1.05 5.51
C LYS A 69 -32.71 0.10 6.19
N ASP A 70 -32.21 -0.89 6.92
CA ASP A 70 -32.99 -1.94 7.55
C ASP A 70 -33.80 -1.45 8.76
N ALA A 71 -33.60 -0.19 9.19
CA ALA A 71 -34.48 0.48 10.16
C ALA A 71 -35.97 0.49 9.72
N TYR A 72 -36.28 0.33 8.43
CA TYR A 72 -37.61 0.17 7.90
C TYR A 72 -38.14 -1.29 7.91
N ILE A 73 -37.29 -2.26 8.22
CA ILE A 73 -37.65 -3.66 8.35
C ILE A 73 -38.03 -3.91 9.79
N PRO A 74 -39.19 -4.56 10.08
CA PRO A 74 -39.55 -4.88 11.45
C PRO A 74 -38.53 -5.79 12.12
N ASN A 75 -38.06 -5.39 13.28
CA ASN A 75 -37.30 -6.25 14.16
C ASN A 75 -38.25 -7.03 15.07
N PHE A 76 -37.96 -8.29 15.35
CA PHE A 76 -38.71 -9.13 16.25
C PHE A 76 -37.81 -9.51 17.43
N VAL A 77 -38.30 -9.21 18.64
CA VAL A 77 -37.63 -9.57 19.88
C VAL A 77 -38.58 -10.41 20.72
N VAL A 78 -38.15 -11.59 21.13
CA VAL A 78 -38.88 -12.50 21.99
C VAL A 78 -38.19 -12.54 23.35
N GLY A 79 -38.99 -12.33 24.41
CA GLY A 79 -38.51 -12.37 25.80
C GLY A 79 -39.32 -13.41 26.60
N LEU A 80 -38.62 -14.15 27.45
CA LEU A 80 -39.17 -14.99 28.49
C LEU A 80 -38.80 -14.39 29.85
N SER A 81 -39.79 -14.07 30.69
CA SER A 81 -39.59 -13.45 31.98
C SER A 81 -40.43 -14.16 33.05
N PRO A 82 -40.11 -15.41 33.36
CA PRO A 82 -40.79 -16.09 34.47
C PRO A 82 -40.51 -15.35 35.77
N GLY A 83 -41.57 -15.01 36.53
CA GLY A 83 -41.43 -14.25 37.77
C GLY A 83 -42.63 -14.42 38.64
N TYR A 84 -42.48 -14.06 39.91
CA TYR A 84 -43.55 -14.06 40.90
C TYR A 84 -43.77 -12.64 41.40
N ALA A 85 -45.06 -12.20 41.43
CA ALA A 85 -45.42 -10.89 41.98
C ALA A 85 -46.32 -11.07 43.20
N TYR A 86 -46.03 -10.36 44.25
CA TYR A 86 -46.80 -10.33 45.50
C TYR A 86 -47.07 -8.89 45.92
N GLY A 87 -48.30 -8.61 46.33
CA GLY A 87 -48.69 -7.28 46.83
C GLY A 87 -49.70 -6.55 45.93
N PHE A 88 -50.26 -5.44 46.43
CA PHE A 88 -51.20 -4.62 45.66
C PHE A 88 -50.66 -3.21 45.45
N PRO A 89 -50.76 -2.59 44.29
CA PRO A 89 -51.19 -3.15 43.01
C PRO A 89 -50.23 -4.18 42.46
N LEU A 90 -50.75 -5.30 41.98
CA LEU A 90 -49.97 -6.40 41.45
C LEU A 90 -49.29 -6.01 40.14
N GLY A 91 -47.98 -6.03 40.16
CA GLY A 91 -47.20 -6.00 38.94
C GLY A 91 -47.31 -7.37 38.21
N TYR A 92 -47.56 -7.36 36.91
CA TYR A 92 -47.62 -8.60 36.15
C TYR A 92 -46.28 -9.06 35.65
N PRO A 93 -45.77 -10.24 36.00
CA PRO A 93 -44.75 -10.87 35.25
C PRO A 93 -45.39 -11.36 33.92
N SER A 94 -44.93 -10.80 32.81
CA SER A 94 -45.21 -11.39 31.50
C SER A 94 -44.35 -12.65 31.35
N PHE A 95 -44.95 -13.83 31.27
CA PHE A 95 -44.23 -15.09 31.07
C PHE A 95 -43.54 -15.11 29.74
N PHE A 96 -44.22 -14.58 28.68
CA PHE A 96 -43.70 -14.48 27.35
C PHE A 96 -44.10 -13.15 26.73
N ASN A 97 -43.17 -12.49 26.07
CA ASN A 97 -43.43 -11.30 25.29
C ASN A 97 -42.75 -11.39 23.91
N ALA A 98 -43.41 -10.95 22.89
CA ALA A 98 -42.86 -10.78 21.56
C ALA A 98 -43.16 -9.36 21.09
N ASN A 99 -42.11 -8.64 20.75
CA ASN A 99 -42.21 -7.27 20.31
C ASN A 99 -41.74 -7.17 18.85
N ALA A 100 -42.52 -6.44 18.05
CA ALA A 100 -42.16 -6.07 16.69
C ALA A 100 -42.12 -4.56 16.56
N GLN A 101 -41.05 -3.99 16.01
CA GLN A 101 -40.93 -2.57 15.80
C GLN A 101 -40.27 -2.26 14.45
N SER A 102 -40.80 -1.29 13.73
CA SER A 102 -40.16 -0.77 12.51
C SER A 102 -40.42 0.71 12.30
N LEU A 103 -39.51 1.35 11.59
CA LEU A 103 -39.69 2.72 11.15
C LEU A 103 -40.57 2.74 9.92
N VAL A 104 -41.67 3.49 9.94
CA VAL A 104 -42.59 3.62 8.79
C VAL A 104 -42.24 4.86 7.98
N LEU A 105 -42.03 5.97 8.65
CA LEU A 105 -41.72 7.25 8.01
C LEU A 105 -40.74 8.05 8.86
N SER A 106 -39.63 8.47 8.22
CA SER A 106 -38.68 9.40 8.78
C SER A 106 -37.94 10.18 7.70
N TRP A 107 -37.99 11.49 7.76
CA TRP A 107 -37.23 12.34 6.84
C TRP A 107 -35.74 12.36 7.15
N SER A 108 -35.36 12.28 8.42
CA SER A 108 -33.97 12.17 8.87
C SER A 108 -33.32 10.86 8.41
N GLN A 109 -34.05 9.73 8.49
CA GLN A 109 -33.52 8.43 8.07
C GLN A 109 -33.12 8.41 6.60
N ARG A 110 -33.86 9.11 5.74
CA ARG A 110 -33.49 9.22 4.31
C ARG A 110 -32.14 9.89 4.12
N ASP A 111 -31.83 10.90 4.94
CA ASP A 111 -30.55 11.57 4.86
C ASP A 111 -29.44 10.74 5.47
N TYR A 112 -29.70 9.97 6.54
CA TYR A 112 -28.73 9.00 7.07
C TYR A 112 -28.42 7.88 6.06
N ILE A 113 -29.40 7.40 5.30
CA ILE A 113 -29.15 6.44 4.20
C ILE A 113 -28.26 7.07 3.11
N ARG A 114 -28.49 8.36 2.77
CA ARG A 114 -27.62 9.10 1.84
C ARG A 114 -26.21 9.28 2.40
N ALA A 115 -26.10 9.62 3.67
CA ALA A 115 -24.81 9.73 4.37
C ALA A 115 -24.03 8.42 4.32
N ALA A 116 -24.66 7.31 4.70
CA ALA A 116 -24.08 5.97 4.66
C ALA A 116 -23.66 5.56 3.24
N ARG A 117 -24.47 5.89 2.21
CA ARG A 117 -24.11 5.67 0.81
C ARG A 117 -22.87 6.45 0.36
N GLN A 118 -22.72 7.71 0.81
CA GLN A 118 -21.49 8.48 0.57
C GLN A 118 -20.32 7.91 1.37
N GLY A 119 -20.57 7.32 2.55
CA GLY A 119 -19.57 6.58 3.31
C GLY A 119 -19.02 5.36 2.53
N ILE A 120 -19.87 4.61 1.83
CA ILE A 120 -19.41 3.53 0.92
C ILE A 120 -18.55 4.10 -0.20
N ASN A 121 -18.98 5.21 -0.82
CA ASN A 121 -18.20 5.84 -1.88
C ASN A 121 -16.82 6.30 -1.40
N SER A 122 -16.77 6.93 -0.22
CA SER A 122 -15.50 7.31 0.43
C SER A 122 -14.61 6.09 0.71
N ALA A 123 -15.18 5.00 1.24
CA ALA A 123 -14.42 3.78 1.52
C ALA A 123 -13.86 3.12 0.24
N ASN A 124 -14.63 3.11 -0.86
CA ASN A 124 -14.17 2.59 -2.15
C ASN A 124 -13.03 3.45 -2.76
N LEU A 125 -13.12 4.77 -2.64
CA LEU A 125 -12.05 5.68 -3.09
C LEU A 125 -10.80 5.54 -2.23
N ASN A 126 -10.97 5.36 -0.92
CA ASN A 126 -9.85 5.08 -0.01
C ASN A 126 -9.19 3.72 -0.32
N LEU A 127 -9.97 2.69 -0.68
CA LEU A 127 -9.42 1.41 -1.14
C LEU A 127 -8.53 1.61 -2.37
N LYS A 128 -8.98 2.39 -3.35
CA LYS A 128 -8.17 2.71 -4.53
C LYS A 128 -6.90 3.49 -4.17
N ASP A 129 -6.98 4.42 -3.23
CA ASP A 129 -5.81 5.16 -2.75
C ASP A 129 -4.79 4.25 -2.07
N VAL A 130 -5.25 3.31 -1.23
CA VAL A 130 -4.39 2.30 -0.59
C VAL A 130 -3.77 1.35 -1.62
N GLN A 131 -4.52 0.93 -2.64
CA GLN A 131 -3.97 0.12 -3.74
C GLN A 131 -2.85 0.86 -4.47
N GLN A 132 -3.06 2.13 -4.84
CA GLN A 132 -2.02 2.94 -5.45
C GLN A 132 -0.81 3.18 -4.54
N GLN A 133 -1.03 3.29 -3.21
CA GLN A 133 0.07 3.39 -2.26
C GLN A 133 0.92 2.11 -2.24
N VAL A 134 0.27 0.95 -2.20
CA VAL A 134 0.97 -0.34 -2.24
C VAL A 134 1.71 -0.53 -3.58
N ALA A 135 1.07 -0.17 -4.69
CA ALA A 135 1.71 -0.20 -6.01
C ALA A 135 2.95 0.72 -6.06
N PHE A 136 2.87 1.90 -5.45
CA PHE A 136 4.01 2.83 -5.33
C PHE A 136 5.14 2.25 -4.48
N ASP A 137 4.81 1.69 -3.31
CA ASP A 137 5.82 1.11 -2.40
C ASP A 137 6.56 -0.06 -3.06
N VAL A 138 5.84 -0.88 -3.84
CA VAL A 138 6.45 -1.97 -4.61
C VAL A 138 7.29 -1.45 -5.76
N ALA A 139 6.77 -0.50 -6.54
CA ALA A 139 7.50 0.06 -7.67
C ALA A 139 8.79 0.75 -7.22
N LEU A 140 8.74 1.49 -6.11
CA LEU A 140 9.91 2.14 -5.54
C LEU A 140 10.95 1.11 -5.07
N ALA A 141 10.54 0.11 -4.28
CA ALA A 141 11.47 -0.91 -3.80
C ALA A 141 12.04 -1.78 -4.94
N TYR A 142 11.26 -1.97 -6.01
CA TYR A 142 11.71 -2.70 -7.19
C TYR A 142 12.77 -1.91 -7.98
N VAL A 143 12.53 -0.62 -8.21
CA VAL A 143 13.48 0.25 -8.92
C VAL A 143 14.74 0.47 -8.10
N GLU A 144 14.62 0.58 -6.77
CA GLU A 144 15.75 0.71 -5.86
C GLU A 144 16.61 -0.58 -5.87
N LEU A 145 16.00 -1.75 -5.82
CA LEU A 145 16.75 -3.01 -5.97
C LEU A 145 17.42 -3.14 -7.34
N ASP A 146 16.78 -2.70 -8.43
CA ASP A 146 17.37 -2.72 -9.77
C ASP A 146 18.57 -1.77 -9.89
N HIS A 147 18.48 -0.61 -9.25
CA HIS A 147 19.57 0.35 -9.11
C HIS A 147 20.76 -0.26 -8.34
N ASP A 148 20.51 -0.79 -7.13
CA ASP A 148 21.56 -1.37 -6.30
C ASP A 148 22.29 -2.51 -7.02
N LEU A 149 21.54 -3.37 -7.72
CA LEU A 149 22.14 -4.48 -8.50
C LEU A 149 23.01 -3.99 -9.65
N LYS A 150 22.65 -2.89 -10.32
CA LYS A 150 23.46 -2.28 -11.38
C LYS A 150 24.73 -1.64 -10.81
N GLU A 151 24.59 -0.95 -9.71
CA GLU A 151 25.72 -0.30 -9.04
C GLU A 151 26.71 -1.33 -8.47
N ILE A 152 26.23 -2.41 -7.86
CA ILE A 152 27.07 -3.54 -7.43
C ILE A 152 27.85 -4.13 -8.61
N ALA A 153 27.22 -4.27 -9.78
CA ALA A 153 27.91 -4.78 -10.96
C ALA A 153 29.00 -3.81 -11.47
N ALA A 154 28.76 -2.50 -11.42
CA ALA A 154 29.76 -1.48 -11.77
C ALA A 154 30.93 -1.49 -10.79
N LEU A 155 30.66 -1.56 -9.47
CA LEU A 155 31.67 -1.65 -8.43
C LEU A 155 32.51 -2.93 -8.48
N GLU A 156 31.97 -4.05 -8.94
CA GLU A 156 32.75 -5.28 -9.15
C GLU A 156 33.79 -5.11 -10.27
N GLU A 157 33.45 -4.37 -11.34
CA GLU A 157 34.41 -4.01 -12.39
C GLU A 157 35.46 -3.01 -11.87
N GLU A 158 35.03 -1.97 -11.13
CA GLU A 158 35.92 -0.98 -10.53
C GLU A 158 36.91 -1.62 -9.55
N LYS A 159 36.45 -2.57 -8.73
CA LYS A 159 37.28 -3.35 -7.82
C LYS A 159 38.40 -4.05 -8.58
N GLY A 160 38.11 -4.66 -9.72
CA GLY A 160 39.14 -5.28 -10.56
C GLY A 160 40.25 -4.32 -11.00
N TYR A 161 39.88 -3.09 -11.33
CA TYR A 161 40.84 -2.02 -11.69
C TYR A 161 41.63 -1.53 -10.47
N ALA A 162 40.95 -1.35 -9.32
CA ALA A 162 41.60 -0.91 -8.09
C ALA A 162 42.61 -1.94 -7.56
N GLU A 163 42.27 -3.24 -7.56
CA GLU A 163 43.19 -4.34 -7.20
C GLU A 163 44.42 -4.38 -8.15
N SER A 164 44.16 -4.17 -9.46
CA SER A 164 45.26 -4.08 -10.44
C SER A 164 46.17 -2.89 -10.18
N LEU A 165 45.60 -1.74 -9.76
CA LEU A 165 46.37 -0.55 -9.39
C LEU A 165 47.25 -0.81 -8.15
N VAL A 166 46.72 -1.47 -7.12
CA VAL A 166 47.47 -1.88 -5.94
C VAL A 166 48.68 -2.74 -6.33
N GLN A 167 48.49 -3.75 -7.19
CA GLN A 167 49.58 -4.60 -7.62
C GLN A 167 50.66 -3.83 -8.42
N ILE A 168 50.28 -2.95 -9.30
CA ILE A 168 51.22 -2.11 -10.08
C ILE A 168 52.00 -1.20 -9.16
N GLU A 169 51.35 -0.51 -8.20
CA GLU A 169 52.00 0.38 -7.28
C GLU A 169 52.94 -0.37 -6.34
N HIS A 170 52.56 -1.56 -5.86
CA HIS A 170 53.42 -2.44 -5.07
C HIS A 170 54.72 -2.78 -5.82
N ASP A 171 54.64 -3.23 -7.08
CA ASP A 171 55.78 -3.61 -7.89
C ASP A 171 56.71 -2.38 -8.14
N ARG A 172 56.16 -1.18 -8.34
CA ARG A 172 56.88 0.07 -8.56
C ARG A 172 57.57 0.57 -7.30
N VAL A 173 56.94 0.42 -6.14
CA VAL A 173 57.56 0.73 -4.82
C VAL A 173 58.70 -0.23 -4.54
N GLN A 174 58.54 -1.53 -4.82
CA GLN A 174 59.63 -2.51 -4.67
C GLN A 174 60.82 -2.22 -5.63
N ALA A 175 60.53 -1.74 -6.82
CA ALA A 175 61.55 -1.31 -7.78
C ALA A 175 62.19 0.06 -7.41
N GLY A 176 61.73 0.73 -6.34
CA GLY A 176 62.24 2.03 -5.91
C GLY A 176 61.84 3.19 -6.85
N VAL A 177 60.82 3.00 -7.70
CA VAL A 177 60.36 4.03 -8.66
C VAL A 177 59.40 4.99 -7.96
N ASP A 178 58.47 4.49 -7.14
CA ASP A 178 57.49 5.29 -6.45
C ASP A 178 57.63 5.20 -4.92
N PRO A 179 57.18 6.22 -4.18
CA PRO A 179 57.22 6.22 -2.72
C PRO A 179 56.08 5.32 -2.17
N HIS A 180 56.29 4.68 -1.02
CA HIS A 180 55.33 3.80 -0.35
C HIS A 180 53.94 4.45 -0.12
N ILE A 181 53.84 5.78 -0.10
CA ILE A 181 52.58 6.52 0.01
C ILE A 181 51.67 6.25 -1.21
N ALA A 182 52.22 5.99 -2.39
CA ALA A 182 51.44 5.67 -3.59
C ALA A 182 50.75 4.29 -3.46
N GLU A 183 51.46 3.29 -2.90
CA GLU A 183 50.89 1.97 -2.60
C GLU A 183 49.73 2.07 -1.56
N LEU A 184 49.96 2.83 -0.45
CA LEU A 184 48.92 3.06 0.56
C LEU A 184 47.68 3.79 -0.01
N GLN A 185 47.86 4.71 -0.97
CA GLN A 185 46.76 5.39 -1.63
C GLN A 185 45.95 4.43 -2.52
N ALA A 186 46.64 3.53 -3.22
CA ALA A 186 45.96 2.47 -4.02
C ALA A 186 45.19 1.48 -3.13
N GLU A 187 45.81 1.03 -2.03
CA GLU A 187 45.13 0.18 -1.04
C GLU A 187 43.91 0.85 -0.44
N LEU A 188 43.99 2.15 -0.12
CA LEU A 188 42.84 2.92 0.40
C LEU A 188 41.72 2.99 -0.63
N ALA A 189 42.04 3.25 -1.89
CA ALA A 189 41.02 3.28 -2.96
C ALA A 189 40.34 1.94 -3.10
N ALA A 190 41.06 0.82 -3.14
CA ALA A 190 40.51 -0.52 -3.22
C ALA A 190 39.63 -0.86 -1.99
N ALA A 191 40.06 -0.44 -0.80
CA ALA A 191 39.26 -0.63 0.41
C ALA A 191 37.94 0.17 0.41
N GLN A 192 37.97 1.38 -0.15
CA GLN A 192 36.77 2.23 -0.30
C GLN A 192 35.75 1.62 -1.26
N VAL A 193 36.19 1.07 -2.39
CA VAL A 193 35.33 0.34 -3.33
C VAL A 193 34.69 -0.88 -2.67
N ASP A 194 35.47 -1.66 -1.90
CA ASP A 194 34.95 -2.85 -1.21
C ASP A 194 33.97 -2.49 -0.08
N GLU A 195 34.22 -1.38 0.63
CA GLU A 195 33.27 -0.83 1.62
C GLU A 195 31.94 -0.44 0.95
N LYS A 196 31.99 0.34 -0.14
CA LYS A 196 30.80 0.80 -0.88
C LYS A 196 30.00 -0.39 -1.42
N ARG A 197 30.68 -1.39 -2.02
CA ARG A 197 30.07 -2.62 -2.49
C ARG A 197 29.36 -3.37 -1.37
N THR A 198 29.99 -3.54 -0.21
CA THR A 198 29.39 -4.22 0.94
C THR A 198 28.15 -3.46 1.47
N HIS A 199 28.19 -2.14 1.46
CA HIS A 199 27.03 -1.32 1.83
C HIS A 199 25.84 -1.60 0.90
N LEU A 200 26.05 -1.53 -0.41
CA LEU A 200 25.00 -1.77 -1.40
C LEU A 200 24.46 -3.22 -1.40
N GLU A 201 25.33 -4.21 -1.12
CA GLU A 201 24.85 -5.59 -0.94
C GLU A 201 23.85 -5.71 0.22
N ASN A 202 24.14 -5.01 1.35
CA ASN A 202 23.22 -4.97 2.49
C ASN A 202 21.92 -4.23 2.13
N ASP A 203 21.99 -3.13 1.41
CA ASP A 203 20.81 -2.37 0.99
C ASP A 203 19.95 -3.17 0.01
N ALA A 204 20.57 -3.85 -0.96
CA ALA A 204 19.89 -4.78 -1.86
C ALA A 204 19.17 -5.92 -1.11
N ASP A 205 19.78 -6.47 -0.05
CA ASP A 205 19.15 -7.49 0.79
C ASP A 205 17.94 -6.95 1.55
N VAL A 206 18.02 -5.72 2.06
CA VAL A 206 16.88 -5.02 2.70
C VAL A 206 15.76 -4.80 1.68
N MET A 207 16.07 -4.38 0.46
CA MET A 207 15.06 -4.19 -0.60
C MET A 207 14.44 -5.53 -1.04
N ARG A 208 15.21 -6.62 -1.14
CA ARG A 208 14.68 -7.97 -1.38
C ARG A 208 13.70 -8.40 -0.31
N GLU A 209 14.06 -8.20 0.96
CA GLU A 209 13.17 -8.54 2.08
C GLU A 209 11.90 -7.68 2.07
N ARG A 210 12.02 -6.38 1.77
CA ARG A 210 10.86 -5.48 1.63
C ARG A 210 9.93 -5.92 0.51
N LEU A 211 10.46 -6.27 -0.66
CA LEU A 211 9.67 -6.80 -1.77
C LEU A 211 9.02 -8.15 -1.42
N ALA A 212 9.73 -9.02 -0.71
CA ALA A 212 9.20 -10.29 -0.21
C ALA A 212 8.00 -10.08 0.71
N GLN A 213 8.09 -9.14 1.65
CA GLN A 213 6.99 -8.79 2.56
C GLN A 213 5.79 -8.19 1.82
N LEU A 214 6.02 -7.34 0.82
CA LEU A 214 4.95 -6.72 0.05
C LEU A 214 4.25 -7.70 -0.89
N THR A 215 5.02 -8.59 -1.55
CA THR A 215 4.49 -9.53 -2.56
C THR A 215 4.06 -10.88 -1.97
N GLY A 216 4.60 -11.25 -0.80
CA GLY A 216 4.43 -12.57 -0.20
C GLY A 216 5.30 -13.65 -0.83
N LEU A 217 6.33 -13.28 -1.61
CA LEU A 217 7.32 -14.19 -2.19
C LEU A 217 8.50 -14.40 -1.22
N PRO A 218 9.27 -15.50 -1.38
CA PRO A 218 10.52 -15.66 -0.63
C PRO A 218 11.56 -14.63 -1.07
N SER A 219 12.31 -14.05 -0.13
CA SER A 219 13.36 -13.06 -0.39
C SER A 219 14.60 -13.65 -1.06
N VAL A 220 14.88 -14.95 -0.81
CA VAL A 220 16.06 -15.62 -1.32
C VAL A 220 15.99 -15.80 -2.83
N GLY A 221 16.97 -15.22 -3.54
CA GLY A 221 17.07 -15.32 -5.00
C GLY A 221 16.08 -14.43 -5.77
N LEU A 222 15.43 -13.47 -5.10
CA LEU A 222 14.57 -12.49 -5.75
C LEU A 222 15.44 -11.50 -6.54
N THR A 223 15.22 -11.45 -7.87
CA THR A 223 15.92 -10.54 -8.77
C THR A 223 14.92 -9.80 -9.65
N THR A 224 15.30 -8.59 -10.06
CA THR A 224 14.52 -7.72 -10.94
C THR A 224 14.75 -8.07 -12.41
N VAL A 225 13.78 -7.71 -13.26
CA VAL A 225 13.91 -7.72 -14.71
C VAL A 225 13.94 -6.26 -15.18
N CYS A 226 15.13 -5.75 -15.47
CA CYS A 226 15.33 -4.34 -15.84
C CYS A 226 14.42 -3.91 -17.02
N SER A 227 14.24 -4.77 -18.03
CA SER A 227 13.37 -4.50 -19.19
C SER A 227 11.87 -4.41 -18.85
N SER A 228 11.46 -4.79 -17.62
CA SER A 228 10.07 -4.66 -17.17
C SER A 228 9.74 -3.29 -16.59
N ILE A 229 10.75 -2.45 -16.34
CA ILE A 229 10.56 -1.07 -15.88
C ILE A 229 10.17 -0.25 -17.11
N PRO A 230 8.96 0.36 -17.15
CA PRO A 230 8.56 1.17 -18.29
C PRO A 230 9.48 2.39 -18.44
N ALA A 231 9.79 2.74 -19.68
CA ALA A 231 10.51 3.98 -19.92
C ALA A 231 9.74 5.18 -19.34
N PRO A 232 10.43 6.15 -18.77
CA PRO A 232 9.82 7.35 -18.22
C PRO A 232 9.05 8.09 -19.32
N PRO A 233 7.83 8.59 -19.04
CA PRO A 233 7.11 9.41 -20.00
C PRO A 233 7.92 10.68 -20.31
N SER A 234 7.90 11.12 -21.55
CA SER A 234 8.63 12.32 -21.94
C SER A 234 8.19 13.55 -21.11
N ALA A 235 9.11 14.43 -20.75
CA ALA A 235 8.85 15.64 -19.97
C ALA A 235 7.65 16.45 -20.48
N ASN A 236 7.43 16.49 -21.80
CA ASN A 236 6.30 17.15 -22.44
C ASN A 236 4.95 16.45 -22.17
N SER A 237 4.94 15.12 -21.96
CA SER A 237 3.71 14.39 -21.62
C SER A 237 3.29 14.60 -20.17
N ILE A 238 4.22 14.88 -19.29
CA ILE A 238 3.99 15.19 -17.88
C ILE A 238 3.39 16.59 -17.73
N GLU A 239 3.84 17.56 -18.55
CA GLU A 239 3.27 18.92 -18.56
C GLU A 239 1.87 18.99 -19.19
N SER A 240 1.59 18.17 -20.19
CA SER A 240 0.32 18.13 -20.93
C SER A 240 -0.72 17.17 -20.32
N GLY A 241 -0.34 16.32 -19.38
CA GLY A 241 -1.25 15.45 -18.65
C GLY A 241 -2.25 16.28 -17.82
N GLY A 242 -3.45 16.49 -18.39
CA GLY A 242 -4.50 17.33 -17.80
C GLY A 242 -5.14 16.80 -16.52
N GLN A 243 -4.55 15.78 -15.87
CA GLN A 243 -5.01 15.28 -14.58
C GLN A 243 -4.50 16.19 -13.46
N THR A 244 -5.46 16.65 -12.67
CA THR A 244 -5.24 17.58 -11.56
C THR A 244 -5.17 16.80 -10.25
N ALA A 245 -4.67 17.45 -9.18
CA ALA A 245 -4.73 16.91 -7.82
C ALA A 245 -6.16 16.50 -7.39
N GLN A 246 -7.20 17.01 -8.06
CA GLN A 246 -8.60 16.64 -7.81
C GLN A 246 -8.92 15.20 -8.23
N ASP A 247 -8.20 14.63 -9.19
CA ASP A 247 -8.43 13.26 -9.69
C ASP A 247 -7.80 12.20 -8.78
N ASN A 248 -7.01 12.62 -7.78
CA ASN A 248 -6.39 11.72 -6.82
C ASN A 248 -7.46 11.02 -5.97
N PRO A 249 -7.43 9.67 -5.86
CA PRO A 249 -8.42 8.91 -5.09
C PRO A 249 -8.50 9.30 -3.63
N GLY A 250 -7.38 9.67 -2.99
CA GLY A 250 -7.33 10.09 -1.59
C GLY A 250 -8.09 11.42 -1.36
N VAL A 251 -7.88 12.41 -2.23
CA VAL A 251 -8.61 13.69 -2.20
C VAL A 251 -10.10 13.45 -2.47
N SER A 252 -10.42 12.66 -3.50
CA SER A 252 -11.80 12.30 -3.81
C SER A 252 -12.48 11.57 -2.66
N ALA A 253 -11.76 10.71 -1.91
CA ALA A 253 -12.25 10.02 -0.72
C ALA A 253 -12.56 11.01 0.41
N ALA A 254 -11.72 12.04 0.62
CA ALA A 254 -11.93 13.08 1.61
C ALA A 254 -13.20 13.89 1.30
N TYR A 255 -13.41 14.31 0.04
CA TYR A 255 -14.64 14.98 -0.36
C TYR A 255 -15.88 14.11 -0.23
N ALA A 256 -15.80 12.82 -0.56
CA ALA A 256 -16.91 11.88 -0.35
C ALA A 256 -17.24 11.71 1.15
N ASN A 257 -16.22 11.70 2.02
CA ASN A 257 -16.41 11.70 3.47
C ASN A 257 -17.08 12.99 3.97
N ALA A 258 -16.61 14.16 3.53
CA ALA A 258 -17.23 15.43 3.84
C ALA A 258 -18.72 15.47 3.44
N LYS A 259 -19.03 14.96 2.25
CA LYS A 259 -20.42 14.83 1.77
C LYS A 259 -21.24 13.85 2.61
N SER A 260 -20.63 12.77 3.11
CA SER A 260 -21.27 11.85 4.06
C SER A 260 -21.65 12.58 5.36
N LYS A 261 -20.70 13.33 5.94
CA LYS A 261 -20.91 14.12 7.16
C LYS A 261 -21.98 15.19 6.96
N TRP A 262 -21.99 15.85 5.80
CA TRP A 262 -23.01 16.85 5.46
C TRP A 262 -24.43 16.24 5.42
N TYR A 263 -24.62 15.05 4.79
CA TYR A 263 -25.92 14.38 4.82
C TYR A 263 -26.31 13.93 6.24
N ALA A 264 -25.37 13.49 7.06
CA ALA A 264 -25.62 13.15 8.46
C ALA A 264 -26.12 14.38 9.25
N ALA A 265 -25.45 15.54 9.08
CA ALA A 265 -25.87 16.80 9.68
C ALA A 265 -27.28 17.24 9.25
N LEU A 266 -27.65 17.04 7.96
CA LEU A 266 -29.02 17.26 7.49
C LEU A 266 -30.03 16.33 8.17
N GLY A 267 -29.65 15.08 8.41
CA GLY A 267 -30.46 14.12 9.15
C GLY A 267 -30.71 14.57 10.57
N ASP A 268 -29.66 14.96 11.30
CA ASP A 268 -29.74 15.46 12.67
C ASP A 268 -30.56 16.76 12.77
N ALA A 269 -30.36 17.67 11.81
CA ALA A 269 -31.19 18.88 11.75
C ALA A 269 -32.67 18.58 11.57
N LYS A 270 -33.03 17.65 10.67
CA LYS A 270 -34.43 17.27 10.42
C LYS A 270 -35.07 16.54 11.60
N GLN A 271 -34.29 15.83 12.42
CA GLN A 271 -34.78 15.21 13.65
C GLN A 271 -35.35 16.22 14.65
N ASN A 272 -34.99 17.51 14.56
CA ASN A 272 -35.45 18.54 15.49
C ASN A 272 -36.87 19.05 15.18
N TYR A 273 -37.36 18.90 13.94
CA TYR A 273 -38.61 19.55 13.54
C TYR A 273 -39.49 18.68 12.64
N ARG A 274 -38.99 17.54 12.14
CA ARG A 274 -39.78 16.65 11.31
C ARG A 274 -40.36 15.51 12.12
N PRO A 275 -41.67 15.18 11.94
CA PRO A 275 -42.28 14.05 12.59
C PRO A 275 -41.69 12.72 12.10
N MET A 276 -41.79 11.70 12.94
CA MET A 276 -41.51 10.33 12.58
C MET A 276 -42.68 9.41 12.93
N ALA A 277 -42.88 8.37 12.15
CA ALA A 277 -43.89 7.34 12.37
C ALA A 277 -43.19 5.99 12.59
N VAL A 278 -43.51 5.31 13.67
CA VAL A 278 -43.01 4.00 14.04
C VAL A 278 -44.15 3.05 14.17
N PHE A 279 -44.10 1.90 13.54
CA PHE A 279 -45.00 0.78 13.78
C PHE A 279 -44.50 0.02 15.00
N GLY A 280 -45.43 -0.30 15.91
CA GLY A 280 -45.19 -1.16 17.08
C GLY A 280 -46.22 -2.26 17.12
N GLY A 281 -45.77 -3.47 17.41
CA GLY A 281 -46.64 -4.62 17.70
C GLY A 281 -46.08 -5.35 18.92
N GLN A 282 -46.96 -5.71 19.84
CA GLN A 282 -46.56 -6.45 21.02
C GLN A 282 -47.57 -7.57 21.26
N TYR A 283 -47.08 -8.74 21.53
CA TYR A 283 -47.84 -9.86 22.08
C TYR A 283 -47.27 -10.15 23.49
N SER A 284 -48.18 -10.26 24.46
CA SER A 284 -47.82 -10.58 25.86
C SER A 284 -48.68 -11.74 26.36
N LEU A 285 -48.05 -12.77 26.85
CA LEU A 285 -48.64 -13.85 27.58
C LEU A 285 -48.34 -13.66 29.07
N PHE A 286 -49.35 -13.41 29.87
CA PHE A 286 -49.21 -13.22 31.30
C PHE A 286 -49.30 -14.55 32.05
N GLU A 287 -48.62 -14.64 33.21
CA GLU A 287 -48.66 -15.81 34.05
C GLU A 287 -49.99 -15.88 34.80
N LYS A 288 -50.52 -17.10 34.97
CA LYS A 288 -51.75 -17.36 35.78
C LYS A 288 -51.37 -17.38 37.26
N THR A 289 -51.65 -16.30 37.95
CA THR A 289 -51.50 -16.22 39.42
C THR A 289 -52.84 -16.56 40.12
N PRO A 290 -52.85 -17.42 41.15
CA PRO A 290 -54.04 -17.73 41.93
C PRO A 290 -54.70 -16.48 42.50
N GLY A 291 -56.05 -16.38 42.48
CA GLY A 291 -56.78 -15.24 43.01
C GLY A 291 -56.92 -14.03 42.10
N TYR A 292 -56.23 -14.00 40.94
CA TYR A 292 -56.22 -12.84 40.06
C TYR A 292 -57.56 -12.57 39.38
N THR A 293 -58.31 -13.63 39.02
CA THR A 293 -59.63 -13.55 38.43
C THR A 293 -60.71 -13.07 39.40
N GLU A 294 -60.47 -13.13 40.73
CA GLU A 294 -61.35 -12.57 41.74
C GLU A 294 -61.34 -11.04 41.77
N TYR A 295 -60.17 -10.46 41.51
CA TYR A 295 -60.00 -8.99 41.48
C TYR A 295 -60.24 -8.42 40.10
N PHE A 296 -59.94 -9.21 39.04
CA PHE A 296 -60.08 -8.81 37.62
C PHE A 296 -60.87 -9.85 36.83
N PRO A 297 -62.21 -9.90 36.91
CA PRO A 297 -63.03 -10.96 36.40
C PRO A 297 -63.01 -11.15 34.88
N HIS A 298 -62.45 -10.20 34.10
CA HIS A 298 -62.35 -10.29 32.62
C HIS A 298 -60.89 -10.23 32.18
N PHE A 299 -59.96 -10.63 32.99
CA PHE A 299 -58.55 -10.58 32.68
C PHE A 299 -58.18 -11.52 31.52
N GLN A 300 -57.53 -10.95 30.48
CA GLN A 300 -57.08 -11.72 29.30
C GLN A 300 -55.58 -12.03 29.49
N TYR A 301 -55.24 -13.31 29.55
CA TYR A 301 -53.84 -13.78 29.67
C TYR A 301 -53.03 -13.55 28.38
N ASN A 302 -53.75 -13.54 27.21
CA ASN A 302 -53.16 -13.24 25.92
C ASN A 302 -53.52 -11.80 25.56
N ASN A 303 -52.51 -10.97 25.34
CA ASN A 303 -52.69 -9.58 24.93
C ASN A 303 -51.93 -9.29 23.67
N VAL A 304 -52.61 -8.69 22.67
CA VAL A 304 -52.06 -8.26 21.42
C VAL A 304 -52.28 -6.76 21.28
N GLU A 305 -51.23 -6.04 21.07
CA GLU A 305 -51.24 -4.60 20.81
C GLU A 305 -50.59 -4.33 19.44
N LEU A 306 -51.28 -3.62 18.58
CA LEU A 306 -50.73 -3.18 17.28
C LEU A 306 -51.04 -1.70 17.12
N GLY A 307 -50.05 -0.91 16.72
CA GLY A 307 -50.26 0.49 16.57
C GLY A 307 -49.18 1.20 15.74
N VAL A 308 -49.46 2.43 15.34
CA VAL A 308 -48.53 3.33 14.73
C VAL A 308 -48.42 4.55 15.63
N GLN A 309 -47.20 4.77 16.14
CA GLN A 309 -46.87 5.94 16.95
C GLN A 309 -46.34 7.05 16.07
N LEU A 310 -47.00 8.22 16.13
CA LEU A 310 -46.53 9.44 15.50
C LEU A 310 -45.85 10.33 16.55
N THR A 311 -44.58 10.62 16.37
CA THR A 311 -43.82 11.48 17.28
C THR A 311 -43.52 12.82 16.62
N PHE A 312 -43.95 13.90 17.26
CA PHE A 312 -43.68 15.29 16.81
C PHE A 312 -42.69 15.92 17.78
N PRO A 313 -41.47 16.23 17.34
CA PRO A 313 -40.50 16.91 18.20
C PRO A 313 -40.89 18.40 18.31
N PHE A 314 -41.27 18.88 19.49
CA PHE A 314 -41.57 20.29 19.75
C PHE A 314 -40.36 21.05 20.24
N PHE A 315 -39.65 20.51 21.22
CA PHE A 315 -38.46 21.13 21.79
C PHE A 315 -37.59 20.06 22.43
N ASP A 316 -36.34 20.01 21.94
CA ASP A 316 -35.31 19.12 22.49
C ASP A 316 -33.96 19.86 22.38
N ALA A 317 -33.44 20.35 23.52
CA ALA A 317 -32.19 21.07 23.56
C ALA A 317 -31.01 20.18 23.18
N THR A 318 -31.04 18.89 23.57
CA THR A 318 -29.98 17.92 23.26
C THR A 318 -29.89 17.66 21.76
N ARG A 319 -31.01 17.42 21.11
CA ARG A 319 -31.04 17.26 19.64
C ARG A 319 -30.57 18.51 18.89
N ARG A 320 -30.93 19.71 19.39
CA ARG A 320 -30.43 20.96 18.82
C ARG A 320 -28.93 21.11 18.97
N ALA A 321 -28.37 20.75 20.12
CA ALA A 321 -26.93 20.74 20.33
C ALA A 321 -26.25 19.74 19.40
N LYS A 322 -26.81 18.51 19.26
CA LYS A 322 -26.32 17.49 18.33
C LYS A 322 -26.33 17.94 16.88
N ALA A 323 -27.37 18.60 16.42
CA ALA A 323 -27.44 19.13 15.07
C ALA A 323 -26.37 20.22 14.80
N ARG A 324 -26.05 21.06 15.81
CA ARG A 324 -24.96 22.05 15.71
C ARG A 324 -23.59 21.34 15.66
N GLU A 325 -23.37 20.35 16.51
CA GLU A 325 -22.17 19.52 16.51
C GLU A 325 -21.95 18.88 15.13
N SER A 326 -22.95 18.18 14.61
CA SER A 326 -22.87 17.52 13.30
C SER A 326 -22.64 18.51 12.14
N THR A 327 -23.20 19.72 12.26
CA THR A 327 -22.96 20.78 11.25
C THR A 327 -21.50 21.27 11.30
N ALA A 328 -20.94 21.43 12.51
CA ALA A 328 -19.54 21.76 12.70
C ALA A 328 -18.61 20.64 12.20
N ASP A 329 -18.95 19.38 12.49
CA ASP A 329 -18.21 18.20 11.97
C ASP A 329 -18.21 18.14 10.44
N ALA A 330 -19.33 18.49 9.80
CA ALA A 330 -19.42 18.55 8.34
C ALA A 330 -18.56 19.68 7.77
N ALA A 331 -18.56 20.85 8.41
CA ALA A 331 -17.68 21.96 8.01
C ALA A 331 -16.20 21.62 8.21
N HIS A 332 -15.85 20.97 9.31
CA HIS A 332 -14.49 20.48 9.56
C HIS A 332 -14.04 19.48 8.47
N ALA A 333 -14.86 18.49 8.17
CA ALA A 333 -14.52 17.50 7.15
C ALA A 333 -14.40 18.12 5.74
N GLN A 334 -15.16 19.18 5.44
CA GLN A 334 -15.00 19.93 4.20
C GLN A 334 -13.67 20.70 4.18
N ALA A 335 -13.31 21.35 5.27
CA ALA A 335 -12.03 22.07 5.39
C ALA A 335 -10.83 21.09 5.30
N ASP A 336 -10.94 19.90 5.88
CA ASP A 336 -9.91 18.85 5.76
C ASP A 336 -9.73 18.40 4.31
N ALA A 337 -10.84 18.25 3.55
CA ALA A 337 -10.77 17.87 2.14
C ALA A 337 -10.13 18.98 1.30
N ASP A 338 -10.45 20.23 1.56
CA ASP A 338 -9.86 21.40 0.90
C ASP A 338 -8.36 21.51 1.25
N ALA A 339 -7.99 21.27 2.50
CA ALA A 339 -6.58 21.24 2.94
C ALA A 339 -5.80 20.12 2.25
N ALA A 340 -6.38 18.92 2.15
CA ALA A 340 -5.75 17.80 1.45
C ALA A 340 -5.50 18.10 -0.03
N LEU A 341 -6.47 18.76 -0.70
CA LEU A 341 -6.31 19.21 -2.09
C LEU A 341 -5.19 20.24 -2.23
N ASN A 342 -5.13 21.23 -1.32
CA ASN A 342 -4.10 22.26 -1.35
C ASN A 342 -2.70 21.68 -1.14
N ILE A 343 -2.54 20.79 -0.14
CA ILE A 343 -1.27 20.09 0.13
C ILE A 343 -0.83 19.30 -1.10
N LEU A 344 -1.73 18.52 -1.70
CA LEU A 344 -1.40 17.71 -2.86
C LEU A 344 -1.07 18.57 -4.09
N SER A 345 -1.76 19.71 -4.26
CA SER A 345 -1.48 20.66 -5.33
C SER A 345 -0.09 21.29 -5.19
N GLU A 346 0.30 21.68 -3.97
CA GLU A 346 1.63 22.21 -3.66
C GLU A 346 2.71 21.12 -3.86
N GLN A 347 2.48 19.90 -3.36
CA GLN A 347 3.37 18.76 -3.57
C GLN A 347 3.56 18.47 -5.06
N THR A 348 2.48 18.45 -5.84
CA THR A 348 2.55 18.23 -7.29
C THR A 348 3.37 19.30 -8.00
N LEU A 349 3.23 20.57 -7.59
CA LEU A 349 4.03 21.67 -8.15
C LEU A 349 5.50 21.53 -7.80
N THR A 350 5.81 21.18 -6.55
CA THR A 350 7.18 20.93 -6.07
C THR A 350 7.82 19.77 -6.82
N LEU A 351 7.08 18.65 -6.97
CA LEU A 351 7.56 17.47 -7.69
C LEU A 351 7.83 17.75 -9.18
N ARG A 352 7.00 18.56 -9.82
CA ARG A 352 7.26 19.01 -11.21
C ARG A 352 8.49 19.90 -11.31
N GLY A 353 8.74 20.74 -10.29
CA GLY A 353 9.94 21.57 -10.20
C GLY A 353 11.20 20.72 -10.07
N SER A 354 11.22 19.81 -9.10
CA SER A 354 12.36 18.89 -8.87
C SER A 354 12.63 17.97 -10.07
N LEU A 355 11.57 17.49 -10.75
CA LEU A 355 11.74 16.66 -11.94
C LEU A 355 12.48 17.42 -13.07
N ARG A 356 12.17 18.71 -13.30
CA ARG A 356 12.90 19.52 -14.29
C ARG A 356 14.39 19.71 -13.91
N GLU A 357 14.67 19.87 -12.63
CA GLU A 357 16.03 19.97 -12.11
C GLU A 357 16.77 18.64 -12.33
N LEU A 358 16.16 17.51 -11.99
CA LEU A 358 16.72 16.18 -12.17
C LEU A 358 17.00 15.85 -13.64
N VAL A 359 16.17 16.29 -14.59
CA VAL A 359 16.44 16.16 -16.02
C VAL A 359 17.75 16.90 -16.40
N ALA A 360 17.97 18.09 -15.84
CA ALA A 360 19.21 18.82 -16.08
C ALA A 360 20.41 18.14 -15.42
N GLN A 361 20.26 17.64 -14.18
CA GLN A 361 21.32 16.90 -13.47
C GLN A 361 21.68 15.61 -14.22
N HIS A 362 20.70 14.84 -14.66
CA HIS A 362 20.90 13.64 -15.48
C HIS A 362 21.69 13.95 -16.77
N ARG A 363 21.38 15.07 -17.45
CA ARG A 363 22.15 15.49 -18.64
C ARG A 363 23.59 15.82 -18.30
N VAL A 364 23.85 16.45 -17.13
CA VAL A 364 25.23 16.73 -16.65
C VAL A 364 25.97 15.42 -16.37
N ALA A 365 25.34 14.47 -15.67
CA ALA A 365 25.93 13.16 -15.40
C ALA A 365 26.27 12.41 -16.70
N GLN A 366 25.34 12.36 -17.68
CA GLN A 366 25.60 11.76 -18.99
C GLN A 366 26.81 12.37 -19.70
N VAL A 367 26.88 13.71 -19.75
CA VAL A 367 28.02 14.39 -20.43
C VAL A 367 29.33 14.13 -19.71
N ASN A 368 29.33 14.09 -18.38
CA ASN A 368 30.52 13.73 -17.59
C ASN A 368 30.94 12.28 -17.86
N GLY A 369 30.00 11.33 -17.95
CA GLY A 369 30.28 9.95 -18.31
C GLY A 369 30.86 9.83 -19.73
N GLU A 370 30.24 10.49 -20.73
CA GLU A 370 30.77 10.54 -22.11
C GLU A 370 32.20 11.13 -22.13
N LEU A 371 32.45 12.18 -21.34
CA LEU A 371 33.76 12.80 -21.24
C LEU A 371 34.81 11.84 -20.67
N ALA A 372 34.49 11.15 -19.58
CA ALA A 372 35.38 10.17 -18.96
C ALA A 372 35.70 9.00 -19.91
N GLN A 373 34.70 8.50 -20.66
CA GLN A 373 34.93 7.47 -21.66
C GLN A 373 35.86 7.92 -22.79
N GLU A 374 35.72 9.13 -23.32
CA GLU A 374 36.63 9.66 -24.35
C GLU A 374 38.03 9.93 -23.80
N GLN A 375 38.15 10.35 -22.51
CA GLN A 375 39.44 10.49 -21.84
C GLN A 375 40.14 9.14 -21.68
N LEU A 376 39.43 8.11 -21.21
CA LEU A 376 39.94 6.75 -21.08
C LEU A 376 40.45 6.23 -22.45
N LYS A 377 39.63 6.34 -23.50
CA LYS A 377 39.99 5.92 -24.86
C LYS A 377 41.25 6.65 -25.39
N THR A 378 41.40 7.92 -25.06
CA THR A 378 42.61 8.69 -25.43
C THR A 378 43.83 8.11 -24.70
N ILE A 379 43.74 7.87 -23.38
CA ILE A 379 44.79 7.28 -22.57
C ILE A 379 45.19 5.88 -23.06
N GLU A 380 44.22 5.02 -23.39
CA GLU A 380 44.48 3.70 -23.93
C GLU A 380 45.13 3.74 -25.30
N THR A 381 44.73 4.68 -26.16
CA THR A 381 45.34 4.87 -27.47
C THR A 381 46.78 5.34 -27.36
N GLU A 382 47.08 6.27 -26.48
CA GLU A 382 48.44 6.78 -26.22
C GLU A 382 49.30 5.70 -25.55
N LEU A 383 48.73 4.86 -24.67
CA LEU A 383 49.46 3.73 -24.06
C LEU A 383 49.88 2.70 -25.10
N THR A 384 49.01 2.42 -26.10
CA THR A 384 49.26 1.36 -27.12
C THR A 384 50.08 1.85 -28.32
N SER A 385 49.85 3.08 -28.77
CA SER A 385 50.41 3.62 -29.99
C SER A 385 51.54 4.68 -29.76
N GLY A 386 51.73 5.11 -28.50
CA GLY A 386 52.54 6.27 -28.16
C GLY A 386 51.82 7.57 -28.52
N SER A 387 52.25 8.68 -27.88
CA SER A 387 51.57 9.98 -28.04
C SER A 387 51.76 10.63 -29.43
N GLY A 388 52.53 10.03 -30.30
CA GLY A 388 52.85 10.59 -31.64
C GLY A 388 53.62 11.93 -31.56
N ILE A 389 53.85 12.48 -30.43
CA ILE A 389 54.56 13.76 -30.20
C ILE A 389 55.97 13.44 -29.70
N PRO A 390 57.04 13.90 -30.40
CA PRO A 390 58.41 13.73 -29.92
C PRO A 390 58.60 14.38 -28.54
N ASN A 391 59.13 13.62 -27.60
CA ASN A 391 59.37 14.02 -26.19
C ASN A 391 58.12 14.21 -25.31
N ALA A 392 56.95 13.73 -25.68
CA ALA A 392 55.81 13.69 -24.74
C ALA A 392 56.08 12.66 -23.62
N PRO A 393 55.65 12.91 -22.38
CA PRO A 393 55.76 11.93 -21.30
C PRO A 393 54.92 10.68 -21.68
N SER A 394 55.52 9.50 -21.57
CA SER A 394 54.80 8.25 -21.77
C SER A 394 53.74 8.05 -20.67
N ILE A 395 52.53 7.71 -21.04
CA ILE A 395 51.47 7.34 -20.09
C ILE A 395 51.93 6.11 -19.32
N SER A 396 51.78 6.16 -18.01
CA SER A 396 52.10 5.03 -17.15
C SER A 396 50.93 4.07 -17.02
N PRO A 397 51.18 2.77 -16.77
CA PRO A 397 50.07 1.82 -16.48
C PRO A 397 49.18 2.22 -15.29
N THR A 398 49.75 2.93 -14.32
CA THR A 398 49.00 3.46 -13.16
C THR A 398 48.01 4.56 -13.58
N GLN A 399 48.37 5.41 -14.55
CA GLN A 399 47.45 6.41 -15.11
C GLN A 399 46.28 5.77 -15.87
N ALA A 400 46.52 4.68 -16.59
CA ALA A 400 45.49 3.95 -17.26
C ALA A 400 44.49 3.32 -16.28
N GLN A 401 44.98 2.69 -15.21
CA GLN A 401 44.10 2.10 -14.18
C GLN A 401 43.28 3.18 -13.44
N ARG A 402 43.88 4.32 -13.12
CA ARG A 402 43.12 5.45 -12.52
C ARG A 402 42.08 6.00 -13.45
N ALA A 403 42.33 6.05 -14.75
CA ALA A 403 41.31 6.48 -15.73
C ALA A 403 40.13 5.48 -15.87
N HIS A 404 40.40 4.16 -15.73
CA HIS A 404 39.33 3.15 -15.65
C HIS A 404 38.48 3.33 -14.41
N ILE A 405 39.10 3.57 -13.25
CA ILE A 405 38.39 3.82 -11.99
C ILE A 405 37.52 5.09 -12.14
N GLU A 406 38.09 6.20 -12.63
CA GLU A 406 37.36 7.45 -12.83
C GLU A 406 36.18 7.28 -13.81
N GLU A 407 36.34 6.50 -14.88
CA GLU A 407 35.25 6.20 -15.81
C GLU A 407 34.13 5.41 -15.14
N ARG A 408 34.46 4.42 -14.27
CA ARG A 408 33.46 3.68 -13.48
C ARG A 408 32.73 4.57 -12.48
N GLU A 409 33.45 5.41 -11.73
CA GLU A 409 32.85 6.40 -10.83
C GLU A 409 31.84 7.32 -11.56
N ARG A 410 32.19 7.79 -12.78
CA ARG A 410 31.27 8.62 -13.59
C ARG A 410 30.10 7.81 -14.15
N TYR A 411 30.28 6.54 -14.43
CA TYR A 411 29.19 5.65 -14.81
C TYR A 411 28.19 5.44 -13.64
N GLU A 412 28.68 5.31 -12.40
CA GLU A 412 27.84 5.26 -11.21
C GLU A 412 27.04 6.56 -11.04
N ASP A 413 27.66 7.73 -11.24
CA ASP A 413 26.93 9.02 -11.24
C ASP A 413 25.75 9.04 -12.23
N VAL A 414 25.86 8.35 -13.39
CA VAL A 414 24.78 8.22 -14.35
C VAL A 414 23.68 7.29 -13.84
N ILE A 415 24.03 6.15 -13.23
CA ILE A 415 23.07 5.21 -12.62
C ILE A 415 22.27 5.90 -11.52
N ASP A 416 22.93 6.67 -10.66
CA ASP A 416 22.31 7.44 -9.60
C ASP A 416 21.35 8.52 -10.12
N ALA A 417 21.76 9.21 -11.18
CA ALA A 417 20.92 10.22 -11.82
C ALA A 417 19.68 9.61 -12.46
N ASP A 418 19.80 8.45 -13.12
CA ASP A 418 18.68 7.68 -13.66
C ASP A 418 17.70 7.27 -12.57
N PHE A 419 18.21 6.71 -11.46
CA PHE A 419 17.39 6.30 -10.34
C PHE A 419 16.66 7.48 -9.70
N SER A 420 17.36 8.58 -9.45
CA SER A 420 16.77 9.80 -8.86
C SER A 420 15.65 10.35 -9.73
N PHE A 421 15.81 10.30 -11.06
CA PHE A 421 14.81 10.72 -12.03
C PHE A 421 13.58 9.81 -11.98
N ILE A 422 13.74 8.48 -12.05
CA ILE A 422 12.63 7.51 -11.98
C ILE A 422 11.89 7.63 -10.65
N LYS A 423 12.61 7.78 -9.52
CA LYS A 423 12.02 7.97 -8.19
C LYS A 423 11.15 9.23 -8.11
N ALA A 424 11.62 10.35 -8.66
CA ALA A 424 10.83 11.59 -8.70
C ALA A 424 9.59 11.45 -9.59
N GLU A 425 9.70 10.74 -10.69
CA GLU A 425 8.59 10.44 -11.58
C GLU A 425 7.53 9.55 -10.92
N LEU A 426 7.95 8.48 -10.24
CA LEU A 426 7.04 7.62 -9.47
C LEU A 426 6.24 8.42 -8.43
N ASN A 427 6.88 9.35 -7.74
CA ASN A 427 6.22 10.25 -6.80
C ASN A 427 5.17 11.14 -7.49
N LEU A 428 5.48 11.67 -8.68
CA LEU A 428 4.55 12.49 -9.44
C LEU A 428 3.37 11.65 -9.98
N LEU A 429 3.62 10.46 -10.50
CA LEU A 429 2.59 9.53 -10.96
C LEU A 429 1.65 9.10 -9.81
N ARG A 430 2.20 8.89 -8.61
CA ARG A 430 1.39 8.63 -7.39
C ARG A 430 0.54 9.84 -7.01
N ALA A 431 1.10 11.04 -7.02
CA ALA A 431 0.40 12.27 -6.67
C ALA A 431 -0.75 12.58 -7.66
N THR A 432 -0.55 12.28 -8.95
CA THR A 432 -1.56 12.49 -10.01
C THR A 432 -2.51 11.31 -10.20
N GLY A 433 -2.29 10.18 -9.52
CA GLY A 433 -3.12 8.97 -9.64
C GLY A 433 -2.92 8.18 -10.93
N GLN A 434 -1.80 8.36 -11.63
CA GLN A 434 -1.50 7.73 -12.93
C GLN A 434 -0.61 6.48 -12.81
N LEU A 435 -0.20 6.10 -11.61
CA LEU A 435 0.77 5.05 -11.37
C LEU A 435 0.35 3.70 -11.97
N ASP A 436 -0.92 3.30 -11.79
CA ASP A 436 -1.44 2.03 -12.33
C ASP A 436 -1.34 1.97 -13.86
N ALA A 437 -1.62 3.08 -14.53
CA ALA A 437 -1.53 3.16 -15.99
C ALA A 437 -0.08 3.03 -16.47
N TRP A 438 0.87 3.60 -15.74
CA TRP A 438 2.30 3.51 -16.03
C TRP A 438 2.83 2.08 -15.82
N VAL A 439 2.54 1.44 -14.68
CA VAL A 439 2.94 0.06 -14.39
C VAL A 439 2.42 -0.90 -15.46
N ARG A 440 1.16 -0.74 -15.89
CA ARG A 440 0.54 -1.60 -16.93
C ARG A 440 1.01 -1.30 -18.35
N SER A 441 1.67 -0.19 -18.59
CA SER A 441 2.24 0.13 -19.90
C SER A 441 3.41 -0.79 -20.30
N SER A 442 4.08 -1.41 -19.34
CA SER A 442 5.13 -2.42 -19.54
C SER A 442 4.63 -3.76 -20.12
N LEU A 443 3.29 -3.97 -20.13
CA LEU A 443 2.68 -5.21 -20.65
C LEU A 443 2.39 -5.16 -22.14
N LYS A 444 2.68 -4.07 -22.83
CA LYS A 444 2.53 -3.90 -24.27
C LYS A 444 3.88 -3.98 -24.97
#